data_6362f0a1901f81394cd816b705300737
#
_entry.id   6362f0a1901f81394cd816b705300737
#
_cell.length_a   1.000
_cell.length_b   1.000
_cell.length_c   1.000
_cell.angle_alpha   90.00
_cell.angle_beta   90.00
_cell.angle_gamma   90.00
#
_symmetry.space_group_name_H-M   'P 1'
#
loop_
_entity.id
_entity.type
_entity.pdbx_description
1 polymer ?
#
loop_
_entity_poly.entity_id
_entity_poly.type
_entity_poly.pdbx_seq_one_letter_code
_entity_poly.pdbx_strand_id
1 'polypeptide(L)'
;MSTRVENINKNIIEWAIVRNGNSLGDFYEQNPNVESWVKGEKKPTVKQLEDFTHKVHVPFGYMFLENPPIENIPLPFFRTANINTSNKVSLNVFHTIQNIQDRQNWLTEYLNELDFPNLDFVGKYNLSNNYKTIVNDIRNILKLELDWASKHNTWEQALDFLTNQIEEAGIIVTFNGIVGTNTRRVIDVNECRGGDSVNTRAPS
;
A
#
# COMPACT_ATOMS: atom_id res chain seq x y z
N MET A 1 -16.81 15.07 -32.39
CA MET A 1 -17.73 15.27 -31.24
C MET A 1 -17.12 14.59 -30.03
N SER A 2 -16.99 15.26 -28.88
CA SER A 2 -16.49 14.60 -27.68
C SER A 2 -17.62 13.84 -27.01
N THR A 3 -17.43 12.53 -26.78
CA THR A 3 -18.40 11.69 -26.09
C THR A 3 -18.57 12.16 -24.64
N ARG A 4 -19.82 12.41 -24.21
CA ARG A 4 -20.16 12.77 -22.82
C ARG A 4 -20.53 11.51 -22.06
N VAL A 5 -20.11 11.47 -20.79
CA VAL A 5 -20.42 10.36 -19.89
C VAL A 5 -21.78 10.60 -19.24
N GLU A 6 -22.69 9.62 -19.36
CA GLU A 6 -24.08 9.80 -18.95
C GLU A 6 -24.26 9.45 -17.46
N ASN A 7 -23.94 8.41 -16.92
CA ASN A 7 -24.33 7.96 -15.58
C ASN A 7 -23.15 8.03 -14.60
N ILE A 8 -22.80 9.21 -14.13
CA ILE A 8 -21.77 9.36 -13.11
C ILE A 8 -22.43 9.48 -11.75
N ASN A 9 -21.97 8.67 -10.81
CA ASN A 9 -22.45 8.73 -9.45
C ASN A 9 -21.76 9.88 -8.69
N LYS A 10 -22.53 10.88 -8.28
CA LYS A 10 -22.03 12.02 -7.51
C LYS A 10 -21.32 11.60 -6.23
N ASN A 11 -21.80 10.55 -5.55
CA ASN A 11 -21.22 10.09 -4.30
C ASN A 11 -19.78 9.54 -4.53
N ILE A 12 -19.51 8.99 -5.71
CA ILE A 12 -18.15 8.55 -6.08
C ILE A 12 -17.22 9.74 -6.31
N ILE A 13 -17.72 10.80 -6.98
CA ILE A 13 -16.92 12.03 -7.19
C ILE A 13 -16.55 12.64 -5.84
N GLU A 14 -17.53 12.84 -4.97
CA GLU A 14 -17.33 13.43 -3.64
C GLU A 14 -16.42 12.55 -2.77
N TRP A 15 -16.65 11.23 -2.78
CA TRP A 15 -15.77 10.27 -2.11
C TRP A 15 -14.32 10.37 -2.60
N ALA A 16 -14.09 10.43 -3.91
CA ALA A 16 -12.75 10.50 -4.49
C ALA A 16 -12.00 11.78 -4.08
N ILE A 17 -12.71 12.92 -4.03
CA ILE A 17 -12.16 14.20 -3.58
C ILE A 17 -11.72 14.10 -2.12
N VAL A 18 -12.61 13.64 -1.24
CA VAL A 18 -12.33 13.51 0.20
C VAL A 18 -11.26 12.47 0.47
N ARG A 19 -11.30 11.35 -0.28
CA ARG A 19 -10.32 10.26 -0.16
C ARG A 19 -8.91 10.71 -0.51
N ASN A 20 -8.77 11.64 -1.44
CA ASN A 20 -7.48 12.26 -1.80
C ASN A 20 -7.03 13.36 -0.81
N GLY A 21 -7.76 13.55 0.30
CA GLY A 21 -7.41 14.52 1.35
C GLY A 21 -7.87 15.95 1.10
N ASN A 22 -8.69 16.20 0.07
CA ASN A 22 -9.22 17.53 -0.22
C ASN A 22 -10.55 17.77 0.51
N SER A 23 -10.81 19.02 0.92
CA SER A 23 -12.17 19.44 1.27
C SER A 23 -13.00 19.61 0.00
N LEU A 24 -14.31 19.31 0.06
CA LEU A 24 -15.20 19.50 -1.09
C LEU A 24 -15.27 20.96 -1.53
N GLY A 25 -15.35 21.89 -0.56
CA GLY A 25 -15.43 23.32 -0.84
C GLY A 25 -14.22 23.83 -1.61
N ASP A 26 -13.02 23.64 -1.07
CA ASP A 26 -11.78 24.12 -1.68
C ASP A 26 -11.56 23.48 -3.06
N PHE A 27 -11.94 22.20 -3.20
CA PHE A 27 -11.80 21.49 -4.48
C PHE A 27 -12.74 22.07 -5.54
N TYR A 28 -13.98 22.38 -5.19
CA TYR A 28 -14.96 22.96 -6.11
C TYR A 28 -14.59 24.39 -6.53
N GLU A 29 -14.09 25.21 -5.61
CA GLU A 29 -13.57 26.55 -5.93
C GLU A 29 -12.49 26.48 -7.03
N GLN A 30 -11.58 25.51 -6.91
CA GLN A 30 -10.52 25.31 -7.90
C GLN A 30 -10.99 24.60 -9.17
N ASN A 31 -12.13 23.88 -9.10
CA ASN A 31 -12.64 23.04 -10.18
C ASN A 31 -14.16 23.21 -10.38
N PRO A 32 -14.66 24.39 -10.82
CA PRO A 32 -16.10 24.65 -10.94
C PRO A 32 -16.84 23.69 -11.88
N ASN A 33 -16.15 23.10 -12.85
CA ASN A 33 -16.76 22.11 -13.73
C ASN A 33 -17.15 20.84 -12.98
N VAL A 34 -16.32 20.39 -12.00
CA VAL A 34 -16.60 19.19 -11.20
C VAL A 34 -17.83 19.43 -10.32
N GLU A 35 -17.95 20.60 -9.74
CA GLU A 35 -19.15 21.01 -8.99
C GLU A 35 -20.41 20.93 -9.85
N SER A 36 -20.34 21.44 -11.10
CA SER A 36 -21.46 21.38 -12.05
C SER A 36 -21.85 19.93 -12.41
N TRP A 37 -20.90 18.98 -12.41
CA TRP A 37 -21.21 17.56 -12.64
C TRP A 37 -21.95 16.95 -11.46
N VAL A 38 -21.52 17.27 -10.23
CA VAL A 38 -22.17 16.79 -8.99
C VAL A 38 -23.59 17.36 -8.86
N LYS A 39 -23.80 18.63 -9.24
CA LYS A 39 -25.12 19.26 -9.29
C LYS A 39 -26.01 18.76 -10.44
N GLY A 40 -25.47 18.01 -11.38
CA GLY A 40 -26.20 17.51 -12.56
C GLY A 40 -26.45 18.57 -13.64
N GLU A 41 -25.82 19.74 -13.53
CA GLU A 41 -25.99 20.86 -14.49
C GLU A 41 -25.26 20.57 -15.81
N LYS A 42 -24.13 19.85 -15.74
CA LYS A 42 -23.32 19.50 -16.88
C LYS A 42 -22.86 18.04 -16.80
N LYS A 43 -22.65 17.43 -17.97
CA LYS A 43 -22.05 16.10 -18.07
C LYS A 43 -20.60 16.23 -18.54
N PRO A 44 -19.62 15.59 -17.89
CA PRO A 44 -18.24 15.61 -18.33
C PRO A 44 -18.07 14.85 -19.65
N THR A 45 -17.05 15.22 -20.40
CA THR A 45 -16.52 14.35 -21.45
C THR A 45 -15.65 13.25 -20.83
N VAL A 46 -15.40 12.17 -21.59
CA VAL A 46 -14.48 11.09 -21.16
C VAL A 46 -13.13 11.69 -20.75
N LYS A 47 -12.56 12.58 -21.56
CA LYS A 47 -11.29 13.22 -21.26
C LYS A 47 -11.30 14.04 -19.97
N GLN A 48 -12.35 14.80 -19.73
CA GLN A 48 -12.48 15.56 -18.48
C GLN A 48 -12.59 14.66 -17.24
N LEU A 49 -13.27 13.53 -17.39
CA LEU A 49 -13.39 12.56 -16.31
C LEU A 49 -12.05 11.81 -16.06
N GLU A 50 -11.30 11.49 -17.09
CA GLU A 50 -9.92 10.97 -16.98
C GLU A 50 -9.01 11.96 -16.25
N ASP A 51 -9.01 13.24 -16.68
CA ASP A 51 -8.19 14.28 -16.03
C ASP A 51 -8.56 14.45 -14.54
N PHE A 52 -9.85 14.36 -14.21
CA PHE A 52 -10.32 14.37 -12.83
C PHE A 52 -9.79 13.16 -12.04
N THR A 53 -9.93 11.95 -12.57
CA THR A 53 -9.48 10.72 -11.87
C THR A 53 -7.96 10.70 -11.66
N HIS A 54 -7.20 11.21 -12.62
CA HIS A 54 -5.76 11.43 -12.46
C HIS A 54 -5.45 12.43 -11.34
N LYS A 55 -6.24 13.52 -11.25
CA LYS A 55 -6.03 14.55 -10.23
C LYS A 55 -6.32 14.06 -8.82
N VAL A 56 -7.35 13.23 -8.64
CA VAL A 56 -7.71 12.64 -7.33
C VAL A 56 -7.09 11.27 -7.09
N HIS A 57 -6.25 10.80 -8.00
CA HIS A 57 -5.53 9.53 -7.90
C HIS A 57 -6.40 8.29 -7.66
N VAL A 58 -7.52 8.21 -8.34
CA VAL A 58 -8.38 7.01 -8.32
C VAL A 58 -8.49 6.40 -9.71
N PRO A 59 -8.69 5.08 -9.82
CA PRO A 59 -8.90 4.42 -11.11
C PRO A 59 -10.13 4.98 -11.85
N PHE A 60 -10.01 5.20 -13.16
CA PHE A 60 -11.10 5.69 -14.00
C PHE A 60 -12.37 4.84 -13.89
N GLY A 61 -12.22 3.50 -13.83
CA GLY A 61 -13.35 2.59 -13.68
C GLY A 61 -14.20 2.79 -12.42
N TYR A 62 -13.62 3.41 -11.36
CA TYR A 62 -14.36 3.67 -10.13
C TYR A 62 -15.51 4.66 -10.33
N MET A 63 -15.41 5.54 -11.32
CA MET A 63 -16.47 6.52 -11.62
C MET A 63 -17.80 5.89 -12.03
N PHE A 64 -17.79 4.60 -12.37
CA PHE A 64 -18.96 3.82 -12.80
C PHE A 64 -19.49 2.86 -11.73
N LEU A 65 -18.93 2.90 -10.51
CA LEU A 65 -19.42 2.10 -9.40
C LEU A 65 -20.71 2.69 -8.82
N GLU A 66 -21.58 1.82 -8.32
CA GLU A 66 -22.81 2.24 -7.63
C GLU A 66 -22.52 2.85 -6.25
N ASN A 67 -21.50 2.35 -5.57
CA ASN A 67 -21.07 2.81 -4.25
C ASN A 67 -19.55 2.97 -4.21
N PRO A 68 -19.03 3.84 -3.30
CA PRO A 68 -17.60 3.91 -3.03
C PRO A 68 -17.02 2.52 -2.69
N PRO A 69 -15.84 2.18 -3.22
CA PRO A 69 -15.23 0.88 -2.96
C PRO A 69 -14.88 0.73 -1.47
N ILE A 70 -15.03 -0.50 -0.97
CA ILE A 70 -14.56 -0.85 0.38
C ILE A 70 -13.07 -1.11 0.28
N GLU A 71 -12.28 -0.25 0.91
CA GLU A 71 -10.83 -0.38 0.97
C GLU A 71 -10.46 -1.25 2.19
N ASN A 72 -10.07 -2.47 1.94
CA ASN A 72 -9.52 -3.35 2.96
C ASN A 72 -7.99 -3.26 2.94
N ILE A 73 -7.40 -2.99 4.10
CA ILE A 73 -5.96 -3.05 4.30
C ILE A 73 -5.68 -4.33 5.08
N PRO A 74 -5.11 -5.35 4.44
CA PRO A 74 -4.88 -6.65 5.09
C PRO A 74 -3.65 -6.65 6.01
N LEU A 75 -3.06 -5.49 6.28
CA LEU A 75 -1.87 -5.37 7.10
C LEU A 75 -2.22 -4.86 8.50
N PRO A 76 -1.80 -5.53 9.56
CA PRO A 76 -1.87 -4.97 10.90
C PRO A 76 -0.83 -3.84 11.05
N PHE A 77 -1.31 -2.62 11.22
CA PHE A 77 -0.46 -1.46 11.48
C PHE A 77 -0.01 -1.44 12.94
N PHE A 78 1.06 -2.18 13.29
CA PHE A 78 1.58 -2.24 14.66
C PHE A 78 2.51 -1.09 15.04
N ARG A 79 2.88 -0.20 14.11
CA ARG A 79 3.91 0.82 14.31
C ARG A 79 3.49 2.24 13.95
N THR A 80 2.22 2.57 14.03
CA THR A 80 1.77 3.95 13.92
C THR A 80 1.89 4.64 15.28
N ALA A 81 2.50 5.83 15.32
CA ALA A 81 2.67 6.62 16.55
C ALA A 81 1.33 7.08 17.14
N ASN A 82 0.25 7.05 16.38
CA ASN A 82 -1.10 7.42 16.79
C ASN A 82 -2.05 6.23 16.58
N ILE A 83 -2.34 5.52 17.67
CA ILE A 83 -3.40 4.51 17.76
C ILE A 83 -4.79 5.22 17.78
N ASN A 84 -5.00 6.17 16.91
CA ASN A 84 -6.33 6.70 16.68
C ASN A 84 -7.01 5.85 15.60
N THR A 85 -7.73 4.92 16.04
CA THR A 85 -8.93 4.16 15.65
C THR A 85 -9.64 4.45 14.32
N SER A 86 -9.09 5.18 13.38
CA SER A 86 -9.60 5.18 12.03
C SER A 86 -8.77 4.22 11.19
N ASN A 87 -9.36 3.11 10.77
CA ASN A 87 -8.81 2.15 9.79
C ASN A 87 -8.58 2.79 8.40
N LYS A 88 -8.43 4.10 8.32
CA LYS A 88 -8.25 4.85 7.07
C LYS A 88 -6.86 5.44 7.04
N VAL A 89 -5.98 4.77 6.35
CA VAL A 89 -4.68 5.34 5.97
C VAL A 89 -4.84 6.29 4.79
N SER A 90 -3.84 7.18 4.59
CA SER A 90 -3.81 8.05 3.41
C SER A 90 -3.83 7.24 2.12
N LEU A 91 -4.26 7.89 1.04
CA LEU A 91 -4.27 7.26 -0.29
C LEU A 91 -2.85 6.88 -0.75
N ASN A 92 -1.82 7.61 -0.28
CA ASN A 92 -0.43 7.30 -0.60
C ASN A 92 0.03 5.99 0.05
N VAL A 93 -0.23 5.82 1.34
CA VAL A 93 0.07 4.57 2.05
C VAL A 93 -0.74 3.42 1.46
N PHE A 94 -2.03 3.61 1.23
CA PHE A 94 -2.91 2.59 0.64
C PHE A 94 -2.38 2.08 -0.71
N HIS A 95 -2.08 2.97 -1.65
CA HIS A 95 -1.55 2.59 -2.96
C HIS A 95 -0.17 1.94 -2.88
N THR A 96 0.67 2.36 -1.94
CA THR A 96 1.97 1.71 -1.73
C THR A 96 1.81 0.27 -1.27
N ILE A 97 0.89 0.02 -0.33
CA ILE A 97 0.56 -1.32 0.13
C ILE A 97 0.02 -2.18 -1.03
N GLN A 98 -0.93 -1.65 -1.81
CA GLN A 98 -1.45 -2.36 -2.98
C GLN A 98 -0.33 -2.74 -3.97
N ASN A 99 0.54 -1.80 -4.31
CA ASN A 99 1.67 -2.06 -5.21
C ASN A 99 2.60 -3.18 -4.69
N ILE A 100 2.84 -3.23 -3.38
CA ILE A 100 3.66 -4.28 -2.77
C ILE A 100 2.92 -5.62 -2.82
N GLN A 101 1.62 -5.63 -2.52
CA GLN A 101 0.80 -6.85 -2.59
C GLN A 101 0.70 -7.41 -4.01
N ASP A 102 0.50 -6.55 -5.01
CA ASP A 102 0.44 -6.97 -6.41
C ASP A 102 1.76 -7.64 -6.84
N ARG A 103 2.90 -7.07 -6.43
CA ARG A 103 4.22 -7.66 -6.68
C ARG A 103 4.39 -9.00 -5.95
N GLN A 104 3.93 -9.07 -4.70
CA GLN A 104 3.98 -10.30 -3.91
C GLN A 104 3.12 -11.39 -4.53
N ASN A 105 1.90 -11.08 -4.97
CA ASN A 105 1.01 -12.02 -5.63
C ASN A 105 1.62 -12.54 -6.93
N TRP A 106 2.13 -11.62 -7.78
CA TRP A 106 2.80 -11.99 -9.01
C TRP A 106 4.00 -12.92 -8.78
N LEU A 107 4.87 -12.58 -7.82
CA LEU A 107 6.02 -13.43 -7.51
C LEU A 107 5.58 -14.79 -6.97
N THR A 108 4.53 -14.81 -6.18
CA THR A 108 3.95 -16.05 -5.65
C THR A 108 3.47 -16.98 -6.77
N GLU A 109 2.73 -16.44 -7.74
CA GLU A 109 2.26 -17.19 -8.91
C GLU A 109 3.45 -17.71 -9.72
N TYR A 110 4.44 -16.87 -9.98
CA TYR A 110 5.65 -17.22 -10.73
C TYR A 110 6.47 -18.34 -10.04
N LEU A 111 6.68 -18.24 -8.73
CA LEU A 111 7.41 -19.29 -7.97
C LEU A 111 6.62 -20.59 -7.91
N ASN A 112 5.27 -20.52 -7.93
CA ASN A 112 4.42 -21.73 -8.04
C ASN A 112 4.59 -22.46 -9.35
N GLU A 113 4.60 -21.70 -10.46
CA GLU A 113 4.78 -22.28 -11.80
C GLU A 113 6.13 -22.98 -11.94
N LEU A 114 7.13 -22.57 -11.15
CA LEU A 114 8.47 -23.14 -11.13
C LEU A 114 8.67 -24.23 -10.05
N ASP A 115 7.60 -24.65 -9.36
CA ASP A 115 7.63 -25.63 -8.28
C ASP A 115 8.62 -25.28 -7.13
N PHE A 116 8.86 -23.98 -6.89
CA PHE A 116 9.68 -23.57 -5.76
C PHE A 116 9.01 -23.92 -4.43
N PRO A 117 9.76 -24.47 -3.45
CA PRO A 117 9.20 -24.83 -2.16
C PRO A 117 8.75 -23.60 -1.38
N ASN A 118 7.75 -23.80 -0.52
CA ASN A 118 7.34 -22.77 0.44
C ASN A 118 8.42 -22.52 1.49
N LEU A 119 8.42 -21.31 2.07
CA LEU A 119 9.33 -20.97 3.16
C LEU A 119 8.83 -21.59 4.47
N ASP A 120 9.59 -22.50 5.07
CA ASP A 120 9.21 -23.29 6.24
C ASP A 120 8.94 -22.46 7.50
N PHE A 121 9.44 -21.23 7.57
CA PHE A 121 9.25 -20.37 8.73
C PHE A 121 7.93 -19.57 8.67
N VAL A 122 7.28 -19.49 7.52
CA VAL A 122 6.01 -18.74 7.36
C VAL A 122 4.90 -19.54 8.06
N GLY A 123 4.19 -18.87 8.98
CA GLY A 123 3.11 -19.49 9.75
C GLY A 123 3.56 -20.47 10.85
N LYS A 124 4.88 -20.63 11.06
CA LYS A 124 5.45 -21.57 12.05
C LYS A 124 5.07 -21.25 13.49
N TYR A 125 4.81 -19.98 13.82
CA TYR A 125 4.56 -19.52 15.17
C TYR A 125 3.18 -18.86 15.33
N ASN A 126 2.65 -18.92 16.55
CA ASN A 126 1.43 -18.27 16.95
C ASN A 126 1.63 -17.49 18.26
N LEU A 127 0.60 -16.80 18.74
CA LEU A 127 0.67 -15.96 19.93
C LEU A 127 1.00 -16.72 21.25
N SER A 128 0.86 -18.03 21.27
CA SER A 128 1.19 -18.84 22.46
C SER A 128 2.68 -19.22 22.55
N ASN A 129 3.44 -19.00 21.47
CA ASN A 129 4.86 -19.36 21.46
C ASN A 129 5.69 -18.38 22.28
N ASN A 130 6.75 -18.87 22.92
CA ASN A 130 7.68 -18.03 23.66
C ASN A 130 8.46 -17.12 22.70
N TYR A 131 8.41 -15.80 22.90
CA TYR A 131 9.07 -14.84 22.05
C TYR A 131 10.60 -15.05 21.95
N LYS A 132 11.26 -15.56 22.99
CA LYS A 132 12.71 -15.85 22.96
C LYS A 132 13.03 -16.96 21.96
N THR A 133 12.16 -17.98 21.87
CA THR A 133 12.31 -19.04 20.88
C THR A 133 12.16 -18.48 19.46
N ILE A 134 11.16 -17.61 19.25
CA ILE A 134 10.93 -16.96 17.96
C ILE A 134 12.15 -16.10 17.57
N VAL A 135 12.66 -15.29 18.49
CA VAL A 135 13.85 -14.45 18.24
C VAL A 135 15.07 -15.27 17.86
N ASN A 136 15.33 -16.38 18.58
CA ASN A 136 16.45 -17.24 18.26
C ASN A 136 16.31 -17.91 16.89
N ASP A 137 15.10 -18.35 16.54
CA ASP A 137 14.83 -18.96 15.26
C ASP A 137 14.98 -17.96 14.11
N ILE A 138 14.45 -16.75 14.26
CA ILE A 138 14.67 -15.67 13.28
C ILE A 138 16.15 -15.37 13.10
N ARG A 139 16.93 -15.28 14.17
CA ARG A 139 18.38 -15.08 14.07
C ARG A 139 19.09 -16.20 13.32
N ASN A 140 18.67 -17.44 13.56
CA ASN A 140 19.23 -18.60 12.86
C ASN A 140 18.89 -18.57 11.37
N ILE A 141 17.64 -18.27 11.00
CA ILE A 141 17.17 -18.14 9.61
C ILE A 141 17.97 -17.06 8.89
N LEU A 142 18.14 -15.90 9.54
CA LEU A 142 18.88 -14.76 8.99
C LEU A 142 20.40 -14.85 9.21
N LYS A 143 20.90 -15.94 9.79
CA LYS A 143 22.34 -16.16 10.07
C LYS A 143 22.96 -14.99 10.86
N LEU A 144 22.21 -14.39 11.82
CA LEU A 144 22.62 -13.24 12.58
C LEU A 144 23.26 -13.65 13.93
N GLU A 145 24.53 -13.40 14.10
CA GLU A 145 25.19 -13.51 15.39
C GLU A 145 24.70 -12.44 16.37
N LEU A 146 24.97 -12.60 17.67
CA LEU A 146 24.51 -11.66 18.69
C LEU A 146 25.06 -10.24 18.49
N ASP A 147 26.29 -10.15 17.99
CA ASP A 147 27.06 -8.91 17.78
C ASP A 147 27.15 -8.48 16.31
N TRP A 148 26.29 -9.03 15.43
CA TRP A 148 26.37 -8.82 13.99
C TRP A 148 26.49 -7.34 13.59
N ALA A 149 25.74 -6.46 14.26
CA ALA A 149 25.72 -5.02 13.92
C ALA A 149 27.07 -4.33 14.25
N SER A 150 27.75 -4.74 15.32
CA SER A 150 29.03 -4.17 15.74
C SER A 150 30.22 -4.57 14.84
N LYS A 151 30.00 -5.53 13.94
CA LYS A 151 31.00 -5.95 12.94
C LYS A 151 31.07 -5.02 11.73
N HIS A 152 30.18 -4.03 11.65
CA HIS A 152 30.11 -3.05 10.57
C HIS A 152 30.57 -1.68 11.02
N ASN A 153 31.31 -0.98 10.15
CA ASN A 153 31.89 0.33 10.50
C ASN A 153 30.85 1.47 10.48
N THR A 154 29.77 1.33 9.69
CA THR A 154 28.70 2.32 9.57
C THR A 154 27.34 1.64 9.66
N TRP A 155 26.32 2.44 9.98
CA TRP A 155 24.96 1.92 10.07
C TRP A 155 24.41 1.51 8.67
N GLU A 156 24.87 2.19 7.60
CA GLU A 156 24.51 1.82 6.22
C GLU A 156 25.01 0.41 5.89
N GLN A 157 26.28 0.11 6.21
CA GLN A 157 26.84 -1.23 6.00
C GLN A 157 26.08 -2.29 6.80
N ALA A 158 25.71 -1.98 8.04
CA ALA A 158 24.91 -2.90 8.86
C ALA A 158 23.51 -3.10 8.28
N LEU A 159 22.89 -2.05 7.73
CA LEU A 159 21.58 -2.12 7.08
C LEU A 159 21.65 -2.94 5.81
N ASP A 160 22.65 -2.69 4.95
CA ASP A 160 22.86 -3.47 3.71
C ASP A 160 23.10 -4.94 4.00
N PHE A 161 23.93 -5.24 5.01
CA PHE A 161 24.14 -6.63 5.46
C PHE A 161 22.82 -7.27 5.92
N LEU A 162 22.06 -6.61 6.79
CA LEU A 162 20.78 -7.13 7.28
C LEU A 162 19.79 -7.36 6.14
N THR A 163 19.70 -6.39 5.21
CA THR A 163 18.84 -6.50 4.03
C THR A 163 19.19 -7.72 3.20
N ASN A 164 20.47 -7.93 2.91
CA ASN A 164 20.94 -9.10 2.17
C ASN A 164 20.60 -10.42 2.88
N GLN A 165 20.75 -10.48 4.22
CA GLN A 165 20.37 -11.70 4.96
C GLN A 165 18.86 -11.97 4.93
N ILE A 166 18.03 -10.93 4.95
CA ILE A 166 16.58 -11.03 4.83
C ILE A 166 16.20 -11.52 3.41
N GLU A 167 16.83 -10.96 2.37
CA GLU A 167 16.60 -11.36 0.99
C GLU A 167 17.09 -12.78 0.69
N GLU A 168 18.24 -13.18 1.24
CA GLU A 168 18.73 -14.57 1.17
C GLU A 168 17.78 -15.58 1.83
N ALA A 169 17.03 -15.15 2.85
CA ALA A 169 16.00 -15.97 3.48
C ALA A 169 14.70 -16.05 2.65
N GLY A 170 14.62 -15.37 1.51
CA GLY A 170 13.45 -15.37 0.63
C GLY A 170 12.42 -14.30 0.96
N ILE A 171 12.77 -13.30 1.78
CA ILE A 171 11.88 -12.19 2.16
C ILE A 171 12.22 -10.98 1.30
N ILE A 172 11.23 -10.38 0.65
CA ILE A 172 11.43 -9.18 -0.16
C ILE A 172 11.52 -7.96 0.75
N VAL A 173 12.59 -7.19 0.62
CA VAL A 173 12.76 -5.91 1.32
C VAL A 173 12.56 -4.76 0.33
N THR A 174 11.78 -3.77 0.72
CA THR A 174 11.53 -2.61 -0.12
C THR A 174 11.70 -1.32 0.69
N PHE A 175 12.56 -0.43 0.24
CA PHE A 175 12.70 0.93 0.77
C PHE A 175 12.03 1.90 -0.18
N ASN A 176 10.91 2.48 0.22
CA ASN A 176 10.17 3.40 -0.63
C ASN A 176 9.52 4.53 0.17
N GLY A 177 9.90 5.77 -0.13
CA GLY A 177 9.31 6.97 0.47
C GLY A 177 8.25 7.65 -0.42
N ILE A 178 7.94 7.07 -1.59
CA ILE A 178 7.02 7.63 -2.59
C ILE A 178 6.08 6.56 -3.13
N VAL A 179 4.96 6.95 -3.72
CA VAL A 179 4.03 6.01 -4.34
C VAL A 179 4.50 5.63 -5.75
N GLY A 180 4.90 4.39 -5.92
CA GLY A 180 5.45 3.89 -7.18
C GLY A 180 6.67 4.69 -7.63
N THR A 181 6.56 5.38 -8.78
CA THR A 181 7.61 6.27 -9.33
C THR A 181 7.26 7.75 -9.20
N ASN A 182 6.16 8.09 -8.53
CA ASN A 182 5.68 9.47 -8.45
C ASN A 182 6.30 10.23 -7.28
N THR A 183 7.36 10.99 -7.54
CA THR A 183 8.09 11.79 -6.55
C THR A 183 7.26 12.88 -5.86
N ARG A 184 6.09 13.22 -6.41
CA ARG A 184 5.16 14.20 -5.80
C ARG A 184 4.23 13.58 -4.76
N ARG A 185 4.16 12.25 -4.73
CA ARG A 185 3.33 11.49 -3.80
C ARG A 185 4.20 10.86 -2.72
N VAL A 186 4.55 11.66 -1.73
CA VAL A 186 5.42 11.25 -0.62
C VAL A 186 4.59 10.53 0.45
N ILE A 187 5.18 9.50 1.07
CA ILE A 187 4.61 8.80 2.22
C ILE A 187 5.01 9.57 3.49
N ASP A 188 4.02 9.92 4.32
CA ASP A 188 4.29 10.55 5.60
C ASP A 188 4.85 9.53 6.60
N VAL A 189 6.08 9.74 7.05
CA VAL A 189 6.76 8.89 8.04
C VAL A 189 6.07 8.88 9.41
N ASN A 190 5.24 9.88 9.70
CA ASN A 190 4.44 9.90 10.93
C ASN A 190 3.21 9.01 10.82
N GLU A 191 2.71 8.78 9.61
CA GLU A 191 1.61 7.88 9.34
C GLU A 191 2.09 6.43 9.22
N CYS A 192 3.16 6.18 8.46
CA CYS A 192 3.69 4.84 8.23
C CYS A 192 5.21 4.87 8.16
N ARG A 193 5.87 4.20 9.10
CA ARG A 193 7.34 4.04 9.14
C ARG A 193 7.82 2.75 8.50
N GLY A 194 6.92 1.82 8.26
CA GLY A 194 7.18 0.53 7.69
C GLY A 194 6.04 -0.44 7.93
N GLY A 195 6.03 -1.52 7.20
CA GLY A 195 5.05 -2.60 7.33
C GLY A 195 5.62 -3.88 6.75
N ASP A 196 5.11 -4.99 7.19
CA ASP A 196 5.40 -6.31 6.64
C ASP A 196 4.11 -6.94 6.11
N SER A 197 4.23 -7.60 4.99
CA SER A 197 3.16 -8.37 4.39
C SER A 197 3.65 -9.79 4.25
N VAL A 198 2.92 -10.71 4.86
CA VAL A 198 3.22 -12.15 4.74
C VAL A 198 2.32 -12.74 3.67
N ASN A 199 2.92 -13.46 2.73
CA ASN A 199 2.15 -14.30 1.84
C ASN A 199 1.61 -15.48 2.66
N THR A 200 0.29 -15.58 2.78
CA THR A 200 -0.41 -16.64 3.49
C THR A 200 -0.37 -17.97 2.74
N ARG A 201 0.78 -18.38 2.25
CA ARG A 201 1.03 -19.76 1.95
C ARG A 201 1.33 -20.47 3.28
N ALA A 202 0.29 -20.64 4.09
CA ALA A 202 0.30 -21.65 5.10
C ALA A 202 0.31 -23.01 4.38
N PRO A 203 1.14 -23.97 4.79
CA PRO A 203 0.93 -25.34 4.38
C PRO A 203 -0.48 -25.76 4.79
N SER A 204 -1.26 -26.27 3.85
CA SER A 204 -2.53 -26.94 4.08
C SER A 204 -2.35 -28.16 4.98
#